data_37a3804c1927d15027402d3a0519c344
#
_entry.id   37a3804c1927d15027402d3a0519c344
#
_cell.length_a   1.000
_cell.length_b   1.000
_cell.length_c   1.000
_cell.angle_alpha   90.00
_cell.angle_beta   90.00
_cell.angle_gamma   90.00
#
_symmetry.space_group_name_H-M   'P 1'
#
loop_
_entity.id
_entity.type
_entity.pdbx_description
1 polymer ?
#
loop_
_entity_poly.entity_id
_entity_poly.type
_entity_poly.pdbx_seq_one_letter_code
_entity_poly.pdbx_strand_id
1 'polypeptide(L)'
;MRRPPTLKTTEIFASVQGEGLRQGEPTIFVRLAGCNRRCGFCDTKKAWRDGRETPVERIVEEIGRLRRGSSAEWVCLTGGEPLAQDVHLLVRRLHETGLKVQVETNGTFPPEAGADWITVSPKPPDYDFHPGFLKRAREVKLVVCRTLTLDAVRTARKSFPPEIPLILQPQSNALWSRKKALKILEDAYRMGLSNIRVSVQLHKVYGLR
;
A
#
# COMPACT_ATOMS: atom_id res chain seq x y z
N MET A 1 -15.47 -32.52 5.05
CA MET A 1 -15.06 -31.29 5.75
C MET A 1 -14.63 -30.25 4.70
N ARG A 2 -15.14 -29.02 4.75
CA ARG A 2 -14.66 -27.93 3.86
C ARG A 2 -13.24 -27.55 4.26
N ARG A 3 -12.34 -27.39 3.28
CA ARG A 3 -10.99 -26.90 3.55
C ARG A 3 -11.07 -25.52 4.20
N PRO A 4 -10.25 -25.23 5.22
CA PRO A 4 -10.24 -23.89 5.82
C PRO A 4 -9.85 -22.84 4.75
N PRO A 5 -10.42 -21.64 4.80
CA PRO A 5 -10.06 -20.55 3.89
C PRO A 5 -8.59 -20.19 4.05
N THR A 6 -7.88 -20.12 2.92
CA THR A 6 -6.44 -19.83 2.88
C THR A 6 -6.16 -18.55 2.09
N LEU A 7 -5.04 -17.90 2.39
CA LEU A 7 -4.46 -16.84 1.60
C LEU A 7 -3.03 -17.21 1.23
N LYS A 8 -2.63 -16.83 0.03
CA LYS A 8 -1.26 -17.03 -0.44
C LYS A 8 -0.36 -15.96 0.13
N THR A 9 0.47 -16.30 1.12
CA THR A 9 1.33 -15.37 1.86
C THR A 9 2.80 -15.55 1.51
N THR A 10 3.55 -14.46 1.40
CA THR A 10 5.01 -14.44 1.25
C THR A 10 5.70 -14.33 2.61
N GLU A 11 5.25 -13.42 3.46
CA GLU A 11 5.84 -13.19 4.78
C GLU A 11 4.88 -12.43 5.71
N ILE A 12 5.08 -12.60 7.02
CA ILE A 12 4.41 -11.83 8.08
C ILE A 12 5.48 -11.34 9.03
N PHE A 13 5.51 -10.03 9.34
CA PHE A 13 6.54 -9.44 10.19
C PHE A 13 6.08 -8.15 10.85
N ALA A 14 6.64 -7.83 12.01
CA ALA A 14 6.46 -6.54 12.68
C ALA A 14 7.54 -5.56 12.22
N SER A 15 7.15 -4.32 11.98
CA SER A 15 8.04 -3.22 11.60
C SER A 15 7.33 -1.88 11.86
N VAL A 16 7.76 -0.84 11.17
CA VAL A 16 7.16 0.50 11.18
C VAL A 16 6.60 0.80 9.79
N GLN A 17 5.40 1.41 9.71
CA GLN A 17 4.91 1.88 8.41
C GLN A 17 5.91 2.87 7.82
N GLY A 18 6.49 2.50 6.69
CA GLY A 18 7.57 3.26 6.07
C GLY A 18 7.11 4.32 5.08
N GLU A 19 5.81 4.38 4.74
CA GLU A 19 5.29 5.20 3.66
C GLU A 19 3.91 5.80 3.99
N GLY A 20 3.54 6.82 3.23
CA GLY A 20 2.22 7.42 3.34
C GLY A 20 2.05 8.32 4.58
N LEU A 21 0.80 8.64 4.92
CA LEU A 21 0.46 9.49 6.05
C LEU A 21 0.63 8.81 7.41
N ARG A 22 0.63 7.48 7.41
CA ARG A 22 0.84 6.67 8.62
C ARG A 22 2.31 6.32 8.87
N GLN A 23 3.22 6.99 8.17
CA GLN A 23 4.66 6.80 8.32
C GLN A 23 5.10 6.98 9.78
N GLY A 24 5.90 6.05 10.28
CA GLY A 24 6.42 6.06 11.66
C GLY A 24 5.60 5.21 12.63
N GLU A 25 4.40 4.76 12.28
CA GLU A 25 3.56 3.98 13.18
C GLU A 25 3.98 2.50 13.24
N PRO A 26 4.09 1.89 14.44
CA PRO A 26 4.30 0.45 14.59
C PRO A 26 3.21 -0.34 13.87
N THR A 27 3.60 -1.25 13.00
CA THR A 27 2.66 -1.96 12.11
C THR A 27 3.13 -3.41 11.89
N ILE A 28 2.19 -4.35 11.90
CA ILE A 28 2.45 -5.73 11.49
C ILE A 28 2.06 -5.87 10.02
N PHE A 29 2.99 -6.32 9.19
CA PHE A 29 2.78 -6.48 7.76
C PHE A 29 2.43 -7.92 7.43
N VAL A 30 1.37 -8.10 6.64
CA VAL A 30 1.03 -9.36 5.96
C VAL A 30 1.26 -9.16 4.48
N ARG A 31 2.34 -9.74 3.97
CA ARG A 31 2.68 -9.67 2.55
C ARG A 31 2.08 -10.84 1.81
N LEU A 32 1.07 -10.55 1.00
CA LEU A 32 0.39 -11.53 0.16
C LEU A 32 1.14 -11.72 -1.16
N ALA A 33 1.06 -12.93 -1.70
CA ALA A 33 1.66 -13.27 -2.98
C ALA A 33 0.67 -13.12 -4.14
N GLY A 34 1.22 -12.94 -5.33
CA GLY A 34 0.43 -12.72 -6.55
C GLY A 34 0.24 -11.23 -6.83
N CYS A 35 0.54 -10.84 -8.07
CA CYS A 35 0.33 -9.48 -8.54
C CYS A 35 -0.05 -9.50 -10.02
N ASN A 36 -1.09 -8.77 -10.37
CA ASN A 36 -1.53 -8.58 -11.75
C ASN A 36 -0.68 -7.52 -12.51
N ARG A 37 0.14 -6.75 -11.79
CA ARG A 37 1.11 -5.80 -12.36
C ARG A 37 2.53 -6.31 -12.13
N ARG A 38 3.43 -6.11 -13.09
CA ARG A 38 4.85 -6.49 -13.02
C ARG A 38 5.72 -5.27 -13.25
N CYS A 39 5.60 -4.31 -12.32
CA CYS A 39 6.30 -3.03 -12.44
C CYS A 39 7.83 -3.20 -12.37
N GLY A 40 8.57 -2.68 -13.34
CA GLY A 40 10.03 -2.79 -13.38
C GLY A 40 10.71 -2.18 -12.14
N PHE A 41 10.09 -1.19 -11.51
CA PHE A 41 10.56 -0.51 -10.31
C PHE A 41 10.13 -1.16 -8.98
N CYS A 42 9.40 -2.29 -9.03
CA CYS A 42 8.93 -2.97 -7.82
C CYS A 42 10.12 -3.41 -6.96
N ASP A 43 10.07 -3.07 -5.67
CA ASP A 43 11.11 -3.43 -4.70
C ASP A 43 10.84 -4.80 -4.02
N THR A 44 9.66 -5.38 -4.25
CA THR A 44 9.24 -6.66 -3.65
C THR A 44 8.87 -7.69 -4.74
N LYS A 45 9.75 -7.90 -5.71
CA LYS A 45 9.50 -8.81 -6.86
C LYS A 45 9.21 -10.26 -6.43
N LYS A 46 9.73 -10.72 -5.29
CA LYS A 46 9.43 -12.05 -4.72
C LYS A 46 7.93 -12.24 -4.49
N ALA A 47 7.19 -11.19 -4.11
CA ALA A 47 5.75 -11.27 -3.89
C ALA A 47 4.91 -11.38 -5.18
N TRP A 48 5.51 -11.33 -6.36
CA TRP A 48 4.76 -11.54 -7.60
C TRP A 48 4.26 -12.97 -7.76
N ARG A 49 5.01 -13.96 -7.26
CA ARG A 49 4.75 -15.40 -7.45
C ARG A 49 4.96 -16.21 -6.19
N ASP A 50 5.97 -15.85 -5.38
CA ASP A 50 6.43 -16.68 -4.27
C ASP A 50 5.52 -16.50 -3.06
N GLY A 51 4.79 -17.57 -2.74
CA GLY A 51 3.91 -17.59 -1.57
C GLY A 51 3.43 -18.99 -1.28
N ARG A 52 3.09 -19.23 -0.02
CA ARG A 52 2.51 -20.48 0.46
C ARG A 52 1.04 -20.27 0.83
N GLU A 53 0.22 -21.27 0.59
CA GLU A 53 -1.15 -21.30 1.09
C GLU A 53 -1.12 -21.36 2.62
N THR A 54 -1.66 -20.34 3.25
CA THR A 54 -1.68 -20.20 4.71
C THR A 54 -3.13 -20.04 5.18
N PRO A 55 -3.63 -20.92 6.06
CA PRO A 55 -4.95 -20.76 6.65
C PRO A 55 -5.09 -19.39 7.34
N VAL A 56 -6.25 -18.73 7.18
CA VAL A 56 -6.50 -17.41 7.76
C VAL A 56 -6.26 -17.42 9.27
N GLU A 57 -6.68 -18.48 9.97
CA GLU A 57 -6.47 -18.58 11.42
C GLU A 57 -4.97 -18.62 11.80
N ARG A 58 -4.14 -19.27 10.98
CA ARG A 58 -2.68 -19.27 11.19
C ARG A 58 -2.06 -17.88 10.97
N ILE A 59 -2.59 -17.09 10.03
CA ILE A 59 -2.17 -15.70 9.84
C ILE A 59 -2.51 -14.88 11.10
N VAL A 60 -3.73 -15.03 11.63
CA VAL A 60 -4.18 -14.35 12.85
C VAL A 60 -3.35 -14.76 14.08
N GLU A 61 -3.07 -16.06 14.24
CA GLU A 61 -2.19 -16.57 15.32
C GLU A 61 -0.79 -15.94 15.27
N GLU A 62 -0.18 -15.88 14.09
CA GLU A 62 1.15 -15.29 13.90
C GLU A 62 1.15 -13.79 14.18
N ILE A 63 0.11 -13.07 13.74
CA ILE A 63 -0.07 -11.65 14.05
C ILE A 63 -0.19 -11.46 15.57
N GLY A 64 -0.99 -12.31 16.26
CA GLY A 64 -1.12 -12.26 17.71
C GLY A 64 0.21 -12.52 18.44
N ARG A 65 1.05 -13.42 17.92
CA ARG A 65 2.39 -13.67 18.44
C ARG A 65 3.30 -12.43 18.31
N LEU A 66 3.30 -11.80 17.12
CA LEU A 66 4.11 -10.61 16.85
C LEU A 66 3.64 -9.40 17.67
N ARG A 67 2.32 -9.26 17.86
CA ARG A 67 1.74 -8.18 18.67
C ARG A 67 2.21 -8.19 20.11
N ARG A 68 2.43 -9.37 20.74
CA ARG A 68 2.92 -9.47 22.12
C ARG A 68 4.29 -8.84 22.33
N GLY A 69 5.11 -8.72 21.28
CA GLY A 69 6.42 -8.05 21.32
C GLY A 69 6.44 -6.66 20.69
N SER A 70 5.26 -6.07 20.44
CA SER A 70 5.13 -4.81 19.67
C SER A 70 3.97 -3.97 20.21
N SER A 71 4.08 -2.65 20.06
CA SER A 71 2.98 -1.70 20.32
C SER A 71 2.06 -1.51 19.09
N ALA A 72 2.12 -2.41 18.11
CA ALA A 72 1.35 -2.27 16.88
C ALA A 72 -0.17 -2.42 17.14
N GLU A 73 -0.92 -1.43 16.72
CA GLU A 73 -2.39 -1.45 16.66
C GLU A 73 -2.90 -1.74 15.24
N TRP A 74 -2.01 -1.76 14.28
CA TRP A 74 -2.33 -1.87 12.88
C TRP A 74 -1.72 -3.10 12.21
N VAL A 75 -2.51 -3.69 11.32
CA VAL A 75 -2.04 -4.68 10.36
C VAL A 75 -2.10 -4.07 8.96
N CYS A 76 -1.01 -4.10 8.22
CA CYS A 76 -0.95 -3.67 6.83
C CYS A 76 -0.98 -4.88 5.89
N LEU A 77 -2.07 -5.03 5.15
CA LEU A 77 -2.17 -5.99 4.06
C LEU A 77 -1.52 -5.38 2.81
N THR A 78 -0.46 -6.00 2.35
CA THR A 78 0.37 -5.53 1.24
C THR A 78 0.87 -6.72 0.41
N GLY A 79 1.89 -6.56 -0.41
CA GLY A 79 2.58 -7.67 -1.04
C GLY A 79 2.71 -7.53 -2.54
N GLY A 80 2.20 -8.50 -3.30
CA GLY A 80 1.91 -8.36 -4.73
C GLY A 80 0.75 -7.38 -4.91
N GLU A 81 -0.45 -7.91 -5.11
CA GLU A 81 -1.69 -7.14 -5.01
C GLU A 81 -2.60 -7.84 -4.00
N PRO A 82 -2.81 -7.28 -2.81
CA PRO A 82 -3.57 -7.98 -1.77
C PRO A 82 -5.03 -8.21 -2.15
N LEU A 83 -5.64 -7.30 -2.91
CA LEU A 83 -7.04 -7.40 -3.33
C LEU A 83 -7.26 -8.34 -4.53
N ALA A 84 -6.20 -8.97 -5.05
CA ALA A 84 -6.33 -10.10 -5.98
C ALA A 84 -6.79 -11.38 -5.26
N GLN A 85 -6.82 -11.39 -3.93
CA GLN A 85 -7.32 -12.47 -3.08
C GLN A 85 -8.49 -11.97 -2.23
N ASP A 86 -9.37 -12.87 -1.82
CA ASP A 86 -10.46 -12.53 -0.89
C ASP A 86 -9.91 -12.41 0.53
N VAL A 87 -9.63 -11.18 0.94
CA VAL A 87 -9.09 -10.86 2.28
C VAL A 87 -10.18 -10.57 3.32
N HIS A 88 -11.47 -10.62 2.94
CA HIS A 88 -12.58 -10.22 3.80
C HIS A 88 -12.59 -10.95 5.14
N LEU A 89 -12.42 -12.28 5.12
CA LEU A 89 -12.40 -13.06 6.36
C LEU A 89 -11.23 -12.65 7.26
N LEU A 90 -10.03 -12.42 6.69
CA LEU A 90 -8.87 -11.98 7.47
C LEU A 90 -9.14 -10.61 8.11
N VAL A 91 -9.67 -9.64 7.35
CA VAL A 91 -10.01 -8.30 7.87
C VAL A 91 -10.96 -8.41 9.05
N ARG A 92 -12.05 -9.19 8.90
CA ARG A 92 -13.02 -9.42 9.98
C ARG A 92 -12.37 -10.02 11.23
N ARG A 93 -11.55 -11.07 11.06
CA ARG A 93 -10.86 -11.73 12.18
C ARG A 93 -9.89 -10.79 12.90
N LEU A 94 -9.22 -9.91 12.18
CA LEU A 94 -8.32 -8.92 12.77
C LEU A 94 -9.10 -7.90 13.62
N HIS A 95 -10.26 -7.43 13.15
CA HIS A 95 -11.15 -6.56 13.93
C HIS A 95 -11.65 -7.24 15.22
N GLU A 96 -11.98 -8.54 15.17
CA GLU A 96 -12.36 -9.32 16.35
C GLU A 96 -11.25 -9.33 17.43
N THR A 97 -9.98 -9.14 17.03
CA THR A 97 -8.84 -9.00 17.96
C THR A 97 -8.53 -7.56 18.37
N GLY A 98 -9.34 -6.59 17.95
CA GLY A 98 -9.15 -5.17 18.22
C GLY A 98 -8.03 -4.50 17.42
N LEU A 99 -7.58 -5.11 16.32
CA LEU A 99 -6.60 -4.53 15.41
C LEU A 99 -7.28 -3.76 14.29
N LYS A 100 -6.67 -2.67 13.87
CA LYS A 100 -7.06 -1.89 12.68
C LYS A 100 -6.36 -2.43 11.44
N VAL A 101 -7.00 -2.32 10.29
CA VAL A 101 -6.48 -2.87 9.03
C VAL A 101 -6.24 -1.77 8.00
N GLN A 102 -4.99 -1.68 7.54
CA GLN A 102 -4.59 -0.92 6.36
C GLN A 102 -4.46 -1.85 5.15
N VAL A 103 -4.86 -1.38 3.98
CA VAL A 103 -4.62 -2.04 2.70
C VAL A 103 -3.78 -1.14 1.80
N GLU A 104 -2.65 -1.65 1.32
CA GLU A 104 -1.81 -1.04 0.29
C GLU A 104 -2.08 -1.73 -1.05
N THR A 105 -2.77 -1.07 -1.97
CA THR A 105 -3.22 -1.69 -3.23
C THR A 105 -2.79 -0.88 -4.46
N ASN A 106 -2.62 -1.56 -5.59
CA ASN A 106 -2.46 -0.88 -6.88
C ASN A 106 -3.78 -0.30 -7.43
N GLY A 107 -4.90 -0.63 -6.80
CA GLY A 107 -6.21 -0.06 -7.10
C GLY A 107 -6.98 -0.74 -8.23
N THR A 108 -6.49 -1.81 -8.83
CA THR A 108 -7.17 -2.43 -9.99
C THR A 108 -8.32 -3.37 -9.63
N PHE A 109 -8.41 -3.81 -8.38
CA PHE A 109 -9.52 -4.62 -7.86
C PHE A 109 -10.47 -3.75 -7.02
N PRO A 110 -11.71 -4.19 -6.74
CA PRO A 110 -12.61 -3.46 -5.86
C PRO A 110 -12.00 -3.23 -4.47
N PRO A 111 -12.32 -2.09 -3.78
CA PRO A 111 -11.84 -1.86 -2.43
C PRO A 111 -12.45 -2.84 -1.43
N GLU A 112 -11.64 -3.30 -0.46
CA GLU A 112 -12.13 -4.06 0.71
C GLU A 112 -12.96 -3.14 1.62
N ALA A 113 -14.22 -3.50 1.82
CA ALA A 113 -15.18 -2.66 2.54
C ALA A 113 -14.84 -2.49 4.03
N GLY A 114 -14.23 -3.50 4.65
CA GLY A 114 -13.87 -3.50 6.06
C GLY A 114 -12.55 -2.81 6.40
N ALA A 115 -11.72 -2.43 5.42
CA ALA A 115 -10.45 -1.78 5.72
C ALA A 115 -10.64 -0.40 6.35
N ASP A 116 -9.90 -0.12 7.44
CA ASP A 116 -9.93 1.16 8.17
C ASP A 116 -9.12 2.25 7.43
N TRP A 117 -8.08 1.84 6.72
CA TRP A 117 -7.24 2.70 5.91
C TRP A 117 -6.89 2.06 4.58
N ILE A 118 -7.11 2.78 3.49
CA ILE A 118 -6.73 2.33 2.15
C ILE A 118 -5.78 3.34 1.51
N THR A 119 -4.59 2.86 1.18
CA THR A 119 -3.62 3.56 0.35
C THR A 119 -3.74 3.03 -1.07
N VAL A 120 -4.20 3.87 -1.99
CA VAL A 120 -4.31 3.51 -3.41
C VAL A 120 -3.07 3.98 -4.15
N SER A 121 -2.41 3.08 -4.83
CA SER A 121 -1.17 3.38 -5.55
C SER A 121 -1.25 2.94 -7.02
N PRO A 122 -1.98 3.68 -7.88
CA PRO A 122 -2.09 3.37 -9.31
C PRO A 122 -0.72 3.24 -9.98
N LYS A 123 -0.62 2.35 -10.95
CA LYS A 123 0.65 1.99 -11.59
C LYS A 123 0.65 2.35 -13.08
N PRO A 124 1.83 2.72 -13.65
CA PRO A 124 1.93 2.95 -15.06
C PRO A 124 1.62 1.67 -15.89
N PRO A 125 1.32 1.79 -17.19
CA PRO A 125 1.31 3.05 -17.95
C PRO A 125 0.09 3.93 -17.71
N ASP A 126 -1.08 3.34 -17.43
CA ASP A 126 -2.38 4.00 -17.49
C ASP A 126 -2.80 4.66 -16.19
N TYR A 127 -2.21 4.25 -15.07
CA TYR A 127 -2.57 4.67 -13.71
C TYR A 127 -4.04 4.41 -13.37
N ASP A 128 -4.61 3.33 -13.95
CA ASP A 128 -5.99 2.90 -13.73
C ASP A 128 -6.25 2.47 -12.29
N PHE A 129 -7.48 2.73 -11.85
CA PHE A 129 -7.97 2.25 -10.56
C PHE A 129 -9.49 2.05 -10.60
N HIS A 130 -9.99 1.18 -9.72
CA HIS A 130 -11.42 0.91 -9.59
C HIS A 130 -12.14 2.13 -8.97
N PRO A 131 -13.28 2.61 -9.55
CA PRO A 131 -13.95 3.84 -9.11
C PRO A 131 -14.43 3.80 -7.65
N GLY A 132 -14.62 2.62 -7.06
CA GLY A 132 -14.95 2.47 -5.64
C GLY A 132 -13.95 3.12 -4.69
N PHE A 133 -12.69 3.34 -5.11
CA PHE A 133 -11.67 4.00 -4.30
C PHE A 133 -11.91 5.49 -4.13
N LEU A 134 -12.70 6.14 -4.98
CA LEU A 134 -13.04 7.57 -4.83
C LEU A 134 -13.71 7.88 -3.48
N LYS A 135 -14.42 6.89 -2.90
CA LYS A 135 -15.08 6.99 -1.60
C LYS A 135 -14.33 6.33 -0.44
N ARG A 136 -13.33 5.52 -0.75
CA ARG A 136 -12.68 4.65 0.25
C ARG A 136 -11.22 4.97 0.50
N ALA A 137 -10.52 5.53 -0.49
CA ALA A 137 -9.12 5.91 -0.33
C ALA A 137 -8.95 6.95 0.78
N ARG A 138 -7.92 6.77 1.60
CA ARG A 138 -7.47 7.76 2.60
C ARG A 138 -6.29 8.57 2.09
N GLU A 139 -5.58 8.01 1.14
CA GLU A 139 -4.46 8.65 0.43
C GLU A 139 -4.24 7.97 -0.92
N VAL A 140 -3.68 8.73 -1.86
CA VAL A 140 -3.22 8.24 -3.16
C VAL A 140 -1.70 8.35 -3.21
N LYS A 141 -1.01 7.29 -3.58
CA LYS A 141 0.45 7.25 -3.62
C LYS A 141 0.96 6.94 -5.02
N LEU A 142 1.67 7.88 -5.65
CA LEU A 142 2.30 7.68 -6.94
C LEU A 142 3.81 7.49 -6.78
N VAL A 143 4.30 6.33 -7.21
CA VAL A 143 5.75 6.09 -7.24
C VAL A 143 6.39 6.95 -8.32
N VAL A 144 7.32 7.80 -7.93
CA VAL A 144 8.07 8.67 -8.84
C VAL A 144 9.12 7.85 -9.58
N CYS A 145 8.65 7.01 -10.50
CA CYS A 145 9.48 6.23 -11.41
C CYS A 145 9.89 7.07 -12.65
N ARG A 146 10.69 6.49 -13.53
CA ARG A 146 11.17 7.22 -14.72
C ARG A 146 10.03 7.66 -15.64
N THR A 147 8.96 6.86 -15.74
CA THR A 147 7.82 7.12 -16.64
C THR A 147 6.72 8.00 -16.03
N LEU A 148 6.75 8.31 -14.72
CA LEU A 148 5.76 9.23 -14.14
C LEU A 148 5.91 10.62 -14.76
N THR A 149 4.81 11.17 -15.29
CA THR A 149 4.75 12.51 -15.87
C THR A 149 3.94 13.47 -14.99
N LEU A 150 4.09 14.77 -15.20
CA LEU A 150 3.26 15.78 -14.55
C LEU A 150 1.78 15.63 -14.95
N ASP A 151 1.52 15.23 -16.21
CA ASP A 151 0.16 14.98 -16.68
C ASP A 151 -0.51 13.80 -15.95
N ALA A 152 0.21 12.72 -15.68
CA ALA A 152 -0.30 11.62 -14.89
C ALA A 152 -0.64 12.07 -13.45
N VAL A 153 0.20 12.90 -12.84
CA VAL A 153 -0.06 13.50 -11.52
C VAL A 153 -1.29 14.41 -11.54
N ARG A 154 -1.41 15.26 -12.58
CA ARG A 154 -2.57 16.12 -12.79
C ARG A 154 -3.86 15.33 -12.93
N THR A 155 -3.83 14.29 -13.76
CA THR A 155 -4.97 13.39 -13.97
C THR A 155 -5.37 12.71 -12.66
N ALA A 156 -4.43 12.11 -11.96
CA ALA A 156 -4.70 11.50 -10.66
C ALA A 156 -5.27 12.51 -9.65
N ARG A 157 -4.69 13.74 -9.55
CA ARG A 157 -5.19 14.77 -8.64
C ARG A 157 -6.63 15.17 -8.93
N LYS A 158 -7.00 15.28 -10.23
CA LYS A 158 -8.36 15.64 -10.65
C LYS A 158 -9.36 14.50 -10.49
N SER A 159 -8.90 13.25 -10.52
CA SER A 159 -9.77 12.07 -10.38
C SER A 159 -10.21 11.85 -8.93
N PHE A 160 -9.35 12.12 -7.94
CA PHE A 160 -9.69 11.93 -6.52
C PHE A 160 -10.24 13.21 -5.89
N PRO A 161 -11.13 13.10 -4.89
CA PRO A 161 -11.60 14.23 -4.10
C PRO A 161 -10.45 15.09 -3.55
N PRO A 162 -10.60 16.42 -3.49
CA PRO A 162 -9.51 17.33 -3.12
C PRO A 162 -8.99 17.13 -1.68
N GLU A 163 -9.82 16.61 -0.79
CA GLU A 163 -9.46 16.27 0.60
C GLU A 163 -8.54 15.04 0.71
N ILE A 164 -8.53 14.17 -0.29
CA ILE A 164 -7.65 12.99 -0.30
C ILE A 164 -6.26 13.43 -0.76
N PRO A 165 -5.21 13.33 0.08
CA PRO A 165 -3.86 13.74 -0.30
C PRO A 165 -3.28 12.83 -1.37
N LEU A 166 -2.54 13.44 -2.31
CA LEU A 166 -1.74 12.73 -3.29
C LEU A 166 -0.27 12.79 -2.88
N ILE A 167 0.33 11.63 -2.75
CA ILE A 167 1.70 11.47 -2.25
C ILE A 167 2.62 11.06 -3.40
N LEU A 168 3.62 11.88 -3.67
CA LEU A 168 4.73 11.57 -4.57
C LEU A 168 5.78 10.80 -3.78
N GLN A 169 5.87 9.49 -4.03
CA GLN A 169 6.80 8.60 -3.35
C GLN A 169 8.04 8.38 -4.21
N PRO A 170 9.21 8.94 -3.85
CA PRO A 170 10.45 8.68 -4.57
C PRO A 170 10.78 7.18 -4.62
N GLN A 171 11.06 6.67 -5.83
CA GLN A 171 11.44 5.29 -6.03
C GLN A 171 12.73 4.98 -5.28
N SER A 172 12.68 4.06 -4.33
CA SER A 172 13.82 3.59 -3.52
C SER A 172 14.64 4.72 -2.88
N ASN A 173 14.04 5.88 -2.63
CA ASN A 173 14.72 7.11 -2.18
C ASN A 173 15.91 7.52 -3.05
N ALA A 174 15.99 7.05 -4.30
CA ALA A 174 17.07 7.37 -5.23
C ALA A 174 17.13 8.89 -5.49
N LEU A 175 18.34 9.44 -5.53
CA LEU A 175 18.56 10.89 -5.67
C LEU A 175 17.84 11.49 -6.88
N TRP A 176 17.89 10.82 -8.04
CA TRP A 176 17.20 11.26 -9.25
C TRP A 176 15.67 11.31 -9.05
N SER A 177 15.12 10.33 -8.33
CA SER A 177 13.67 10.26 -8.07
C SER A 177 13.22 11.32 -7.08
N ARG A 178 14.03 11.61 -6.05
CA ARG A 178 13.79 12.72 -5.12
C ARG A 178 13.79 14.07 -5.84
N LYS A 179 14.81 14.33 -6.68
CA LYS A 179 14.86 15.55 -7.49
C LYS A 179 13.65 15.68 -8.41
N LYS A 180 13.26 14.57 -9.07
CA LYS A 180 12.07 14.53 -9.93
C LYS A 180 10.78 14.79 -9.13
N ALA A 181 10.65 14.21 -7.94
CA ALA A 181 9.47 14.43 -7.08
C ALA A 181 9.31 15.90 -6.69
N LEU A 182 10.39 16.56 -6.28
CA LEU A 182 10.38 17.98 -5.93
C LEU A 182 10.03 18.85 -7.14
N LYS A 183 10.61 18.56 -8.31
CA LYS A 183 10.26 19.27 -9.54
C LYS A 183 8.79 19.13 -9.91
N ILE A 184 8.26 17.91 -9.87
CA ILE A 184 6.83 17.65 -10.14
C ILE A 184 5.95 18.38 -9.12
N LEU A 185 6.32 18.39 -7.84
CA LEU A 185 5.59 19.10 -6.79
C LEU A 185 5.51 20.59 -7.11
N GLU A 186 6.65 21.22 -7.41
CA GLU A 186 6.75 22.64 -7.74
C GLU A 186 5.88 22.99 -8.97
N ASP A 187 6.03 22.22 -10.05
CA ASP A 187 5.27 22.43 -11.28
C ASP A 187 3.75 22.25 -11.06
N ALA A 188 3.36 21.24 -10.25
CA ALA A 188 1.97 21.01 -9.89
C ALA A 188 1.37 22.20 -9.12
N TYR A 189 2.09 22.75 -8.16
CA TYR A 189 1.64 23.96 -7.43
C TYR A 189 1.53 25.18 -8.34
N ARG A 190 2.46 25.39 -9.27
CA ARG A 190 2.36 26.44 -10.28
C ARG A 190 1.12 26.30 -11.17
N MET A 191 0.62 25.08 -11.37
CA MET A 191 -0.63 24.78 -12.08
C MET A 191 -1.88 24.88 -11.20
N GLY A 192 -1.77 25.32 -9.95
CA GLY A 192 -2.89 25.43 -9.00
C GLY A 192 -3.37 24.08 -8.43
N LEU A 193 -2.60 23.00 -8.60
CA LEU A 193 -2.93 21.71 -7.98
C LEU A 193 -2.55 21.73 -6.50
N SER A 194 -3.47 21.34 -5.64
CA SER A 194 -3.30 21.36 -4.18
C SER A 194 -3.29 19.96 -3.56
N ASN A 195 -2.97 19.88 -2.26
CA ASN A 195 -2.93 18.66 -1.46
C ASN A 195 -2.04 17.56 -2.07
N ILE A 196 -0.88 17.98 -2.61
CA ILE A 196 0.16 17.07 -3.10
C ILE A 196 1.34 17.16 -2.12
N ARG A 197 1.93 16.01 -1.78
CA ARG A 197 3.03 15.90 -0.82
C ARG A 197 4.13 15.02 -1.39
N VAL A 198 5.37 15.25 -0.96
CA VAL A 198 6.49 14.32 -1.19
C VAL A 198 6.72 13.55 0.10
N SER A 199 6.90 12.24 0.01
CA SER A 199 7.27 11.38 1.14
C SER A 199 8.66 10.76 0.93
N VAL A 200 9.11 10.02 1.92
CA VAL A 200 10.31 9.18 1.84
C VAL A 200 9.94 7.73 2.17
N GLN A 201 10.74 6.78 1.76
CA GLN A 201 10.64 5.40 2.23
C GLN A 201 11.44 5.28 3.54
N LEU A 202 10.79 5.48 4.69
CA LEU A 202 11.42 5.52 6.00
C LEU A 202 12.18 4.22 6.30
N HIS A 203 11.59 3.07 5.97
CA HIS A 203 12.22 1.77 6.16
C HIS A 203 13.59 1.67 5.44
N LYS A 204 13.75 2.34 4.28
CA LYS A 204 15.04 2.38 3.56
C LYS A 204 16.03 3.37 4.17
N VAL A 205 15.54 4.41 4.84
CA VAL A 205 16.41 5.38 5.53
C VAL A 205 17.03 4.74 6.77
N TYR A 206 16.24 3.99 7.53
CA TYR A 206 16.67 3.37 8.78
C TYR A 206 17.13 1.91 8.63
N GLY A 207 17.17 1.36 7.41
CA GLY A 207 17.53 -0.04 7.20
C GLY A 207 16.55 -1.04 7.81
N LEU A 208 15.26 -0.66 7.98
CA LEU A 208 14.22 -1.51 8.51
C LEU A 208 13.71 -2.50 7.45
N ARG A 209 13.10 -3.58 7.95
CA ARG A 209 12.46 -4.58 7.09
C ARG A 209 11.17 -4.04 6.49
#